data_a8fe671eb2a5a60b203c3dd18eda3c44
#
_entry.id   a8fe671eb2a5a60b203c3dd18eda3c44
#
_cell.length_a   1.000
_cell.length_b   1.000
_cell.length_c   1.000
_cell.angle_alpha   90.00
_cell.angle_beta   90.00
_cell.angle_gamma   90.00
#
_symmetry.space_group_name_H-M   'P 1'
#
loop_
_entity.id
_entity.type
_entity.pdbx_description
1 polymer ?
#
loop_
_entity_poly.entity_id
_entity_poly.type
_entity_poly.pdbx_seq_one_letter_code
_entity_poly.pdbx_strand_id
1 'polypeptide(L)'
;GTPAHPDVEQLLTGMSVLLEFMIREEPEPAPPSRRGGRGRPEPGALFCAPPSEVVEWPIAAEEIWRFAARLHKICMWTPECLVVSLLFLIRYLSYTPSVVLHARNWRWLVFTATMVAQKYWDDRSLKNADFPKVWRYVCKKSERISIQQVNAMEVEFLIALDFDLNVSRQAYISCFIEICALAPNASGA
;
A
#
# COMPACT_ATOMS: atom_id res chain seq x y z
N GLY A 1 25.01 -13.36 -18.37
CA GLY A 1 23.67 -12.89 -18.72
C GLY A 1 23.35 -11.66 -17.90
N THR A 2 22.91 -10.59 -18.55
CA THR A 2 22.35 -9.42 -17.88
C THR A 2 21.17 -9.90 -17.03
N PRO A 3 21.07 -9.54 -15.74
CA PRO A 3 19.88 -9.87 -14.98
C PRO A 3 18.69 -9.25 -15.71
N ALA A 4 17.71 -10.08 -16.06
CA ALA A 4 16.47 -9.61 -16.66
C ALA A 4 15.88 -8.56 -15.71
N HIS A 5 15.52 -7.38 -16.26
CA HIS A 5 14.77 -6.41 -15.48
C HIS A 5 13.47 -7.08 -14.97
N PRO A 6 13.07 -6.83 -13.71
CA PRO A 6 11.88 -7.42 -13.18
C PRO A 6 10.69 -7.07 -14.06
N ASP A 7 9.90 -8.09 -14.41
CA ASP A 7 8.66 -7.90 -15.15
C ASP A 7 7.61 -7.27 -14.24
N VAL A 8 7.19 -6.05 -14.58
CA VAL A 8 6.17 -5.30 -13.81
C VAL A 8 4.88 -6.09 -13.68
N GLU A 9 4.46 -6.77 -14.74
CA GLU A 9 3.23 -7.58 -14.75
C GLU A 9 3.32 -8.73 -13.75
N GLN A 10 4.45 -9.43 -13.73
CA GLN A 10 4.71 -10.50 -12.77
C GLN A 10 4.72 -9.96 -11.34
N LEU A 11 5.38 -8.83 -11.09
CA LEU A 11 5.43 -8.22 -9.76
C LEU A 11 4.05 -7.77 -9.29
N LEU A 12 3.27 -7.11 -10.14
CA LEU A 12 1.90 -6.69 -9.84
C LEU A 12 1.02 -7.90 -9.49
N THR A 13 1.13 -8.98 -10.26
CA THR A 13 0.36 -10.19 -10.04
C THR A 13 0.72 -10.85 -8.71
N GLY A 14 1.99 -11.09 -8.45
CA GLY A 14 2.44 -11.71 -7.20
C GLY A 14 2.12 -10.88 -5.96
N MET A 15 2.33 -9.54 -6.05
CA MET A 15 1.95 -8.62 -4.98
C MET A 15 0.44 -8.67 -4.70
N SER A 16 -0.38 -8.75 -5.73
CA SER A 16 -1.83 -8.79 -5.58
C SER A 16 -2.31 -10.07 -4.91
N VAL A 17 -1.73 -11.19 -5.27
CA VAL A 17 -2.00 -12.49 -4.61
C VAL A 17 -1.57 -12.44 -3.15
N LEU A 18 -0.39 -11.90 -2.84
CA LEU A 18 0.07 -11.77 -1.47
C LEU A 18 -0.85 -10.89 -0.63
N LEU A 19 -1.24 -9.73 -1.16
CA LEU A 19 -2.14 -8.81 -0.47
C LEU A 19 -3.54 -9.40 -0.25
N GLU A 20 -4.07 -10.18 -1.20
CA GLU A 20 -5.33 -10.92 -1.02
C GLU A 20 -5.27 -11.85 0.20
N PHE A 21 -4.17 -12.56 0.40
CA PHE A 21 -3.95 -13.38 1.60
C PHE A 21 -3.81 -12.57 2.89
N MET A 22 -3.27 -11.36 2.81
CA MET A 22 -3.04 -10.50 3.97
C MET A 22 -4.29 -9.73 4.39
N ILE A 23 -5.16 -9.36 3.44
CA ILE A 23 -6.37 -8.58 3.71
C ILE A 23 -7.38 -9.45 4.45
N ARG A 24 -7.91 -8.91 5.55
CA ARG A 24 -8.93 -9.56 6.37
C ARG A 24 -10.29 -8.86 6.18
N GLU A 25 -11.33 -9.54 6.62
CA GLU A 25 -12.62 -8.88 6.83
C GLU A 25 -12.46 -7.73 7.82
N GLU A 26 -13.26 -6.67 7.66
CA GLU A 26 -13.22 -5.56 8.61
C GLU A 26 -13.51 -6.08 10.02
N PRO A 27 -12.64 -5.82 11.01
CA PRO A 27 -12.94 -6.21 12.38
C PRO A 27 -14.16 -5.43 12.89
N GLU A 28 -14.99 -6.06 13.73
CA GLU A 28 -16.09 -5.37 14.37
C GLU A 28 -15.59 -4.10 15.09
N PRO A 29 -16.29 -2.96 14.95
CA PRO A 29 -15.87 -1.74 15.61
C PRO A 29 -15.81 -1.98 17.13
N ALA A 30 -14.67 -1.69 17.72
CA ALA A 30 -14.50 -1.79 19.15
C ALA A 30 -15.56 -0.90 19.84
N PRO A 31 -16.18 -1.34 20.95
CA PRO A 31 -17.14 -0.53 21.67
C PRO A 31 -16.49 0.79 22.06
N PRO A 32 -17.21 1.93 21.95
CA PRO A 32 -16.64 3.25 22.18
C PRO A 32 -15.98 3.30 23.56
N SER A 33 -14.68 3.48 23.59
CA SER A 33 -13.94 3.62 24.84
C SER A 33 -14.42 4.91 25.52
N ARG A 34 -14.94 4.80 26.76
CA ARG A 34 -15.41 5.93 27.58
C ARG A 34 -14.29 6.90 28.02
N ARG A 35 -13.10 6.80 27.45
CA ARG A 35 -12.00 7.70 27.77
C ARG A 35 -11.99 8.85 26.78
N GLY A 36 -12.77 9.89 27.08
CA GLY A 36 -12.66 11.22 26.50
C GLY A 36 -11.34 11.88 26.90
N GLY A 37 -10.23 11.35 26.42
CA GLY A 37 -8.93 11.99 26.53
C GLY A 37 -8.59 12.63 25.18
N ARG A 38 -8.02 13.83 25.17
CA ARG A 38 -7.32 14.43 24.00
C ARG A 38 -6.05 13.60 23.75
N GLY A 39 -6.23 12.32 23.35
CA GLY A 39 -5.16 11.40 23.00
C GLY A 39 -4.75 11.59 21.54
N ARG A 40 -3.53 11.21 21.24
CA ARG A 40 -3.04 11.04 19.86
C ARG A 40 -4.02 10.10 19.13
N PRO A 41 -4.37 10.37 17.85
CA PRO A 41 -5.21 9.46 17.08
C PRO A 41 -4.66 8.02 17.16
N GLU A 42 -5.56 7.05 17.21
CA GLU A 42 -5.17 5.63 17.15
C GLU A 42 -4.38 5.38 15.86
N PRO A 43 -3.29 4.59 15.93
CA PRO A 43 -2.53 4.22 14.73
C PRO A 43 -3.46 3.62 13.67
N GLY A 44 -3.29 4.03 12.43
CA GLY A 44 -4.11 3.53 11.32
C GLY A 44 -5.43 4.25 11.09
N ALA A 45 -5.86 5.14 11.99
CA ALA A 45 -7.14 5.86 11.85
C ALA A 45 -7.25 6.69 10.56
N LEU A 46 -6.12 7.21 10.06
CA LEU A 46 -6.08 7.98 8.81
C LEU A 46 -6.22 7.11 7.55
N PHE A 47 -6.02 5.80 7.65
CA PHE A 47 -6.02 4.89 6.52
C PHE A 47 -7.35 4.13 6.36
N CYS A 48 -8.44 4.66 6.87
CA CYS A 48 -9.74 4.00 6.78
C CYS A 48 -10.66 4.71 5.80
N ALA A 49 -11.33 3.93 4.93
CA ALA A 49 -12.38 4.45 4.08
C ALA A 49 -13.50 5.05 4.95
N PRO A 50 -14.13 6.16 4.50
CA PRO A 50 -15.21 6.77 5.26
C PRO A 50 -16.38 5.77 5.45
N PRO A 51 -17.14 5.88 6.54
CA PRO A 51 -18.24 4.95 6.83
C PRO A 51 -19.32 4.90 5.73
N SER A 52 -19.45 5.97 4.95
CA SER A 52 -20.36 6.07 3.82
C SER A 52 -19.94 5.25 2.59
N GLU A 53 -18.69 4.82 2.52
CA GLU A 53 -18.19 4.02 1.39
C GLU A 53 -18.62 2.56 1.57
N VAL A 54 -19.33 2.03 0.56
CA VAL A 54 -19.64 0.60 0.50
C VAL A 54 -18.39 -0.15 0.06
N VAL A 55 -17.93 -1.04 0.90
CA VAL A 55 -16.77 -1.90 0.65
C VAL A 55 -17.26 -3.34 0.46
N GLU A 56 -16.90 -3.91 -0.68
CA GLU A 56 -17.20 -5.31 -0.99
C GLU A 56 -16.21 -6.25 -0.27
N TRP A 57 -16.68 -7.42 0.12
CA TRP A 57 -15.87 -8.48 0.70
C TRP A 57 -16.29 -9.84 0.11
N PRO A 58 -15.37 -10.75 -0.19
CA PRO A 58 -13.90 -10.63 -0.09
C PRO A 58 -13.27 -9.76 -1.17
N ILE A 59 -12.07 -9.25 -0.91
CA ILE A 59 -11.26 -8.49 -1.88
C ILE A 59 -10.46 -9.49 -2.72
N ALA A 60 -10.72 -9.53 -4.00
CA ALA A 60 -10.01 -10.44 -4.91
C ALA A 60 -8.67 -9.84 -5.40
N ALA A 61 -7.69 -10.72 -5.65
CA ALA A 61 -6.39 -10.32 -6.22
C ALA A 61 -6.53 -9.48 -7.49
N GLU A 62 -7.52 -9.75 -8.33
CA GLU A 62 -7.79 -8.97 -9.55
C GLU A 62 -8.14 -7.50 -9.24
N GLU A 63 -8.87 -7.23 -8.17
CA GLU A 63 -9.20 -5.87 -7.75
C GLU A 63 -7.95 -5.13 -7.28
N ILE A 64 -7.11 -5.81 -6.49
CA ILE A 64 -5.84 -5.29 -6.02
C ILE A 64 -4.91 -5.01 -7.20
N TRP A 65 -4.82 -5.93 -8.13
CA TRP A 65 -4.04 -5.77 -9.35
C TRP A 65 -4.48 -4.56 -10.16
N ARG A 66 -5.79 -4.41 -10.41
CA ARG A 66 -6.33 -3.25 -11.14
C ARG A 66 -6.00 -1.92 -10.45
N PHE A 67 -6.05 -1.89 -9.13
CA PHE A 67 -5.69 -0.71 -8.35
C PHE A 67 -4.19 -0.40 -8.49
N ALA A 68 -3.32 -1.37 -8.25
CA ALA A 68 -1.88 -1.22 -8.33
C ALA A 68 -1.39 -0.89 -9.76
N ALA A 69 -1.97 -1.53 -10.77
CA ALA A 69 -1.66 -1.25 -12.19
C ALA A 69 -2.04 0.18 -12.59
N ARG A 70 -3.17 0.71 -12.09
CA ARG A 70 -3.54 2.11 -12.33
C ARG A 70 -2.59 3.08 -11.63
N LEU A 71 -2.18 2.77 -10.39
CA LEU A 71 -1.17 3.55 -9.69
C LEU A 71 0.13 3.56 -10.49
N HIS A 72 0.63 2.40 -10.88
CA HIS A 72 1.85 2.27 -11.68
C HIS A 72 1.78 3.09 -12.97
N LYS A 73 0.66 2.99 -13.71
CA LYS A 73 0.46 3.71 -14.97
C LYS A 73 0.55 5.23 -14.82
N ILE A 74 0.07 5.77 -13.70
CA ILE A 74 0.09 7.23 -13.47
C ILE A 74 1.39 7.69 -12.85
N CYS A 75 1.86 7.00 -11.83
CA CYS A 75 3.04 7.41 -11.09
C CYS A 75 4.33 7.06 -11.83
N MET A 76 4.29 6.11 -12.78
CA MET A 76 5.41 5.68 -13.62
C MET A 76 6.67 5.35 -12.79
N TRP A 77 6.49 4.75 -11.62
CA TRP A 77 7.61 4.31 -10.79
C TRP A 77 8.36 3.13 -11.41
N THR A 78 9.58 2.93 -10.95
CA THR A 78 10.39 1.78 -11.37
C THR A 78 9.81 0.47 -10.82
N PRO A 79 10.03 -0.68 -11.49
CA PRO A 79 9.54 -1.98 -11.00
C PRO A 79 10.01 -2.29 -9.58
N GLU A 80 11.23 -1.89 -9.24
CA GLU A 80 11.82 -2.06 -7.92
C GLU A 80 11.01 -1.34 -6.83
N CYS A 81 10.41 -0.22 -7.16
CA CYS A 81 9.56 0.54 -6.25
C CYS A 81 8.37 -0.27 -5.73
N LEU A 82 7.83 -1.22 -6.52
CA LEU A 82 6.77 -2.14 -6.08
C LEU A 82 7.25 -3.04 -4.93
N VAL A 83 8.43 -3.60 -5.06
CA VAL A 83 9.04 -4.45 -4.01
C VAL A 83 9.28 -3.64 -2.74
N VAL A 84 9.83 -2.43 -2.90
CA VAL A 84 10.11 -1.52 -1.78
C VAL A 84 8.81 -1.10 -1.08
N SER A 85 7.75 -0.80 -1.85
CA SER A 85 6.45 -0.42 -1.28
C SER A 85 5.84 -1.54 -0.44
N LEU A 86 5.95 -2.78 -0.89
CA LEU A 86 5.48 -3.94 -0.13
C LEU A 86 6.31 -4.15 1.14
N LEU A 87 7.63 -4.01 1.07
CA LEU A 87 8.50 -4.08 2.26
C LEU A 87 8.13 -3.03 3.30
N PHE A 88 7.86 -1.79 2.85
CA PHE A 88 7.43 -0.73 3.76
C PHE A 88 6.05 -1.02 4.37
N LEU A 89 5.10 -1.55 3.59
CA LEU A 89 3.80 -1.95 4.10
C LEU A 89 3.90 -3.06 5.14
N ILE A 90 4.67 -4.12 4.87
CA ILE A 90 4.89 -5.22 5.81
C ILE A 90 5.55 -4.69 7.09
N ARG A 91 6.56 -3.83 6.97
CA ARG A 91 7.23 -3.20 8.11
C ARG A 91 6.27 -2.34 8.92
N TYR A 92 5.45 -1.52 8.26
CA TYR A 92 4.41 -0.73 8.91
C TYR A 92 3.47 -1.60 9.77
N LEU A 93 2.94 -2.68 9.18
CA LEU A 93 2.05 -3.60 9.89
C LEU A 93 2.76 -4.32 11.05
N SER A 94 4.04 -4.64 10.90
CA SER A 94 4.85 -5.26 11.96
C SER A 94 5.10 -4.32 13.14
N TYR A 95 5.28 -3.03 12.87
CA TYR A 95 5.54 -2.02 13.91
C TYR A 95 4.26 -1.45 14.54
N THR A 96 3.13 -1.67 13.89
CA THR A 96 1.81 -1.24 14.37
C THR A 96 0.85 -2.43 14.51
N PRO A 97 1.09 -3.35 15.48
CA PRO A 97 0.33 -4.60 15.58
C PRO A 97 -1.16 -4.40 15.89
N SER A 98 -1.57 -3.21 16.31
CA SER A 98 -2.98 -2.83 16.44
C SER A 98 -3.66 -2.56 15.09
N VAL A 99 -2.89 -2.38 14.02
CA VAL A 99 -3.41 -2.16 12.67
C VAL A 99 -3.43 -3.48 11.91
N VAL A 100 -4.60 -3.95 11.59
CA VAL A 100 -4.80 -5.11 10.71
C VAL A 100 -5.13 -4.61 9.32
N LEU A 101 -4.52 -5.21 8.30
CA LEU A 101 -4.88 -4.92 6.91
C LEU A 101 -6.24 -5.53 6.60
N HIS A 102 -7.22 -4.70 6.25
CA HIS A 102 -8.60 -5.13 6.01
C HIS A 102 -9.25 -4.41 4.83
N ALA A 103 -10.46 -4.82 4.45
CA ALA A 103 -11.17 -4.34 3.28
C ALA A 103 -11.29 -2.81 3.16
N ARG A 104 -11.38 -2.09 4.29
CA ARG A 104 -11.56 -0.62 4.28
C ARG A 104 -10.27 0.18 4.32
N ASN A 105 -9.11 -0.42 4.64
CA ASN A 105 -7.86 0.33 4.78
C ASN A 105 -6.77 -0.04 3.76
N TRP A 106 -6.87 -1.17 3.08
CA TRP A 106 -5.82 -1.67 2.21
C TRP A 106 -5.43 -0.70 1.09
N ARG A 107 -6.41 -0.03 0.46
CA ARG A 107 -6.12 0.93 -0.62
C ARG A 107 -5.30 2.12 -0.10
N TRP A 108 -5.67 2.63 1.07
CA TRP A 108 -5.00 3.76 1.70
C TRP A 108 -3.57 3.42 2.10
N LEU A 109 -3.38 2.24 2.69
CA LEU A 109 -2.06 1.76 3.11
C LEU A 109 -1.16 1.45 1.91
N VAL A 110 -1.67 0.75 0.91
CA VAL A 110 -0.91 0.47 -0.34
C VAL A 110 -0.56 1.77 -1.05
N PHE A 111 -1.49 2.70 -1.16
CA PHE A 111 -1.25 4.01 -1.77
C PHE A 111 -0.14 4.78 -1.05
N THR A 112 -0.20 4.85 0.28
CA THR A 112 0.79 5.57 1.07
C THR A 112 2.15 4.89 1.04
N ALA A 113 2.19 3.56 1.17
CA ALA A 113 3.44 2.80 1.06
C ALA A 113 4.12 3.02 -0.29
N THR A 114 3.33 3.03 -1.38
CA THR A 114 3.85 3.29 -2.73
C THR A 114 4.35 4.73 -2.89
N MET A 115 3.62 5.69 -2.35
CA MET A 115 4.03 7.11 -2.36
C MET A 115 5.37 7.30 -1.64
N VAL A 116 5.53 6.72 -0.47
CA VAL A 116 6.77 6.78 0.31
C VAL A 116 7.90 6.04 -0.41
N ALA A 117 7.63 4.86 -0.96
CA ALA A 117 8.61 4.09 -1.71
C ALA A 117 9.11 4.85 -2.95
N GLN A 118 8.22 5.48 -3.71
CA GLN A 118 8.60 6.27 -4.88
C GLN A 118 9.52 7.43 -4.49
N LYS A 119 9.23 8.15 -3.43
CA LYS A 119 10.05 9.28 -2.96
C LYS A 119 11.42 8.85 -2.46
N TYR A 120 11.52 7.65 -1.92
CA TYR A 120 12.76 7.12 -1.39
C TYR A 120 13.64 6.48 -2.48
N TRP A 121 13.02 5.79 -3.45
CA TRP A 121 13.72 4.92 -4.39
C TRP A 121 13.94 5.54 -5.78
N ASP A 122 12.95 6.26 -6.29
CA ASP A 122 13.00 6.80 -7.64
C ASP A 122 13.67 8.18 -7.66
N ASP A 123 14.54 8.43 -8.65
CA ASP A 123 15.17 9.75 -8.87
C ASP A 123 14.13 10.85 -9.18
N ARG A 124 12.99 10.44 -9.75
CA ARG A 124 11.89 11.34 -10.09
C ARG A 124 10.60 10.89 -9.41
N SER A 125 10.30 11.51 -8.28
CA SER A 125 9.07 11.24 -7.55
C SER A 125 8.05 12.35 -7.74
N LEU A 126 6.76 12.00 -7.63
CA LEU A 126 5.67 12.96 -7.57
C LEU A 126 5.73 13.75 -6.26
N LYS A 127 5.23 15.00 -6.31
CA LYS A 127 5.05 15.83 -5.13
C LYS A 127 3.71 15.49 -4.44
N ASN A 128 3.59 15.74 -3.15
CA ASN A 128 2.34 15.51 -2.41
C ASN A 128 1.14 16.22 -3.04
N ALA A 129 1.35 17.37 -3.67
CA ALA A 129 0.32 18.10 -4.39
C ALA A 129 -0.29 17.35 -5.60
N ASP A 130 0.41 16.35 -6.13
CA ASP A 130 -0.05 15.58 -7.28
C ASP A 130 -0.93 14.39 -6.86
N PHE A 131 -0.70 13.85 -5.66
CA PHE A 131 -1.38 12.63 -5.18
C PHE A 131 -2.91 12.73 -5.03
N PRO A 132 -3.53 13.89 -4.72
CA PRO A 132 -4.98 14.02 -4.80
C PRO A 132 -5.56 13.74 -6.19
N LYS A 133 -4.82 14.08 -7.26
CA LYS A 133 -5.22 13.77 -8.64
C LYS A 133 -5.02 12.29 -8.95
N VAL A 134 -3.91 11.71 -8.48
CA VAL A 134 -3.63 10.26 -8.61
C VAL A 134 -4.74 9.47 -7.94
N TRP A 135 -5.09 9.78 -6.68
CA TRP A 135 -6.17 9.12 -5.95
C TRP A 135 -7.50 9.14 -6.71
N ARG A 136 -7.89 10.31 -7.23
CA ARG A 136 -9.13 10.46 -8.01
C ARG A 136 -9.16 9.57 -9.25
N TYR A 137 -8.01 9.40 -9.88
CA TYR A 137 -7.89 8.54 -11.06
C TYR A 137 -8.00 7.06 -10.71
N VAL A 138 -7.38 6.66 -9.61
CA VAL A 138 -7.31 5.26 -9.17
C VAL A 138 -8.60 4.83 -8.48
N CYS A 139 -9.13 5.68 -7.58
CA CYS A 139 -10.33 5.45 -6.79
C CYS A 139 -11.49 6.30 -7.27
N LYS A 140 -11.99 6.02 -8.49
CA LYS A 140 -13.04 6.83 -9.15
C LYS A 140 -14.34 7.00 -8.36
N LYS A 141 -14.64 6.06 -7.46
CA LYS A 141 -15.87 6.03 -6.65
C LYS A 141 -15.66 6.51 -5.21
N SER A 142 -14.41 6.68 -4.80
CA SER A 142 -14.06 7.12 -3.46
C SER A 142 -14.14 8.63 -3.29
N GLU A 143 -14.24 9.05 -2.06
CA GLU A 143 -14.16 10.46 -1.69
C GLU A 143 -12.83 11.08 -2.15
N ARG A 144 -12.87 12.40 -2.34
CA ARG A 144 -11.67 13.16 -2.69
C ARG A 144 -10.77 13.26 -1.48
N ILE A 145 -9.47 13.07 -1.67
CA ILE A 145 -8.48 13.39 -0.64
C ILE A 145 -7.89 14.77 -0.87
N SER A 146 -7.59 15.45 0.21
CA SER A 146 -6.89 16.73 0.19
C SER A 146 -5.36 16.53 0.30
N ILE A 147 -4.60 17.55 -0.07
CA ILE A 147 -3.14 17.55 0.15
C ILE A 147 -2.80 17.43 1.64
N GLN A 148 -3.62 18.00 2.53
CA GLN A 148 -3.45 17.90 3.97
C GLN A 148 -3.59 16.45 4.45
N GLN A 149 -4.56 15.70 3.91
CA GLN A 149 -4.71 14.27 4.20
C GLN A 149 -3.52 13.47 3.67
N VAL A 150 -3.06 13.74 2.45
CA VAL A 150 -1.86 13.10 1.88
C VAL A 150 -0.65 13.34 2.78
N ASN A 151 -0.41 14.58 3.20
CA ASN A 151 0.69 14.91 4.11
C ASN A 151 0.56 14.21 5.46
N ALA A 152 -0.65 14.16 6.01
CA ALA A 152 -0.89 13.50 7.30
C ALA A 152 -0.65 11.98 7.22
N MET A 153 -1.11 11.32 6.15
CA MET A 153 -0.87 9.90 5.92
C MET A 153 0.62 9.58 5.75
N GLU A 154 1.34 10.41 5.00
CA GLU A 154 2.79 10.25 4.84
C GLU A 154 3.52 10.36 6.18
N VAL A 155 3.22 11.39 6.95
CA VAL A 155 3.85 11.63 8.26
C VAL A 155 3.53 10.49 9.23
N GLU A 156 2.28 10.04 9.31
CA GLU A 156 1.90 8.91 10.18
C GLU A 156 2.65 7.63 9.77
N PHE A 157 2.72 7.37 8.48
CA PHE A 157 3.41 6.20 7.96
C PHE A 157 4.91 6.22 8.26
N LEU A 158 5.57 7.36 8.05
CA LEU A 158 7.00 7.55 8.35
C LEU A 158 7.30 7.45 9.86
N ILE A 159 6.45 8.01 10.70
CA ILE A 159 6.59 7.89 12.16
C ILE A 159 6.45 6.44 12.60
N ALA A 160 5.50 5.71 12.04
CA ALA A 160 5.31 4.28 12.34
C ALA A 160 6.52 3.43 11.92
N LEU A 161 7.21 3.82 10.85
CA LEU A 161 8.47 3.20 10.42
C LEU A 161 9.70 3.67 11.22
N ASP A 162 9.52 4.56 12.20
CA ASP A 162 10.62 5.25 12.90
C ASP A 162 11.61 5.94 11.93
N PHE A 163 11.09 6.42 10.79
CA PHE A 163 11.87 6.97 9.67
C PHE A 163 12.97 6.03 9.13
N ASP A 164 12.94 4.75 9.50
CA ASP A 164 13.84 3.75 8.94
C ASP A 164 13.33 3.26 7.58
N LEU A 165 13.82 3.89 6.52
CA LEU A 165 13.53 3.53 5.13
C LEU A 165 14.63 2.64 4.52
N ASN A 166 15.62 2.21 5.30
CA ASN A 166 16.68 1.37 4.79
C ASN A 166 16.15 0.01 4.35
N VAL A 167 16.46 -0.36 3.11
CA VAL A 167 16.12 -1.67 2.54
C VAL A 167 17.43 -2.43 2.29
N SER A 168 17.66 -3.46 3.10
CA SER A 168 18.82 -4.31 2.90
C SER A 168 18.67 -5.12 1.61
N ARG A 169 19.80 -5.41 0.96
CA ARG A 169 19.84 -6.26 -0.23
C ARG A 169 19.15 -7.61 0.00
N GLN A 170 19.35 -8.20 1.17
CA GLN A 170 18.75 -9.49 1.52
C GLN A 170 17.23 -9.39 1.60
N ALA A 171 16.70 -8.37 2.28
CA ALA A 171 15.25 -8.16 2.41
C ALA A 171 14.63 -7.93 1.03
N TYR A 172 15.27 -7.12 0.17
CA TYR A 172 14.80 -6.89 -1.19
C TYR A 172 14.73 -8.19 -1.99
N ILE A 173 15.83 -8.97 -2.03
CA ILE A 173 15.90 -10.22 -2.80
C ILE A 173 14.88 -11.23 -2.30
N SER A 174 14.74 -11.42 -0.98
CA SER A 174 13.75 -12.34 -0.41
C SER A 174 12.33 -11.96 -0.81
N CYS A 175 11.94 -10.70 -0.65
CA CYS A 175 10.63 -10.21 -1.03
C CYS A 175 10.38 -10.35 -2.54
N PHE A 176 11.36 -10.01 -3.36
CA PHE A 176 11.28 -10.16 -4.82
C PHE A 176 11.03 -11.61 -5.24
N ILE A 177 11.77 -12.57 -4.67
CA ILE A 177 11.60 -14.00 -4.96
C ILE A 177 10.22 -14.48 -4.54
N GLU A 178 9.75 -14.09 -3.37
CA GLU A 178 8.41 -14.46 -2.87
C GLU A 178 7.29 -13.93 -3.76
N ILE A 179 7.37 -12.66 -4.17
CA ILE A 179 6.40 -12.07 -5.09
C ILE A 179 6.39 -12.82 -6.44
N CYS A 180 7.58 -13.07 -7.00
CA CYS A 180 7.68 -13.78 -8.27
C CYS A 180 7.16 -15.21 -8.19
N ALA A 181 7.35 -15.89 -7.05
CA ALA A 181 6.85 -17.27 -6.85
C ALA A 181 5.33 -17.35 -6.74
N LEU A 182 4.66 -16.26 -6.29
CA LEU A 182 3.21 -16.21 -6.21
C LEU A 182 2.54 -15.85 -7.54
N ALA A 183 3.28 -15.30 -8.49
CA ALA A 183 2.75 -15.03 -9.82
C ALA A 183 2.64 -16.35 -10.59
N PRO A 184 1.49 -16.70 -11.17
CA PRO A 184 1.38 -17.88 -12.03
C PRO A 184 2.39 -17.76 -13.17
N ASN A 185 3.15 -18.83 -13.41
CA ASN A 185 4.12 -18.86 -14.50
C ASN A 185 3.41 -18.57 -15.83
N ALA A 186 3.84 -17.56 -16.55
CA ALA A 186 3.37 -17.24 -17.90
C ALA A 186 3.77 -18.32 -18.94
N SER A 187 4.35 -19.45 -18.50
CA SER A 187 4.91 -20.52 -19.33
C SER A 187 3.98 -21.73 -19.41
N GLY A 188 2.70 -21.51 -19.74
CA GLY A 188 1.72 -22.61 -19.81
C GLY A 188 0.51 -22.30 -20.70
N ALA A 189 0.71 -21.70 -21.85
CA ALA A 189 -0.30 -21.64 -22.92
C ALA A 189 0.35 -21.92 -24.26
#